data_ac5e3dd536707463b320316eacb16a09
#
_entry.id   ac5e3dd536707463b320316eacb16a09
#
_cell.length_a   1.000
_cell.length_b   1.000
_cell.length_c   1.000
_cell.angle_alpha   90.00
_cell.angle_beta   90.00
_cell.angle_gamma   90.00
#
_symmetry.space_group_name_H-M   'P 1'
#
loop_
_entity.id
_entity.type
_entity.pdbx_description
1 polymer ?
#
loop_
_entity_poly.entity_id
_entity_poly.type
_entity_poly.pdbx_seq_one_letter_code
_entity_poly.pdbx_strand_id
1 'polypeptide(L)'
;MSIKKKGLSLLLCAALSLSFAACSTKPETPAQPTAEPTAIPVTAAPETTAAPTEAPAAENRNVPVISVRCENEDFYTADNAALLLVYACAEPSVSMNGNDAAAAAINEALHKQYTDFAVGVESSSEYSISGKENYLAAAKEELARQTENGDASGFSSYSLMRQMNVRYNARYLLSITYDDTSYLGGAHGYTGRYGHTFDIRTGRELTLADLTDNYDAFL
;
A
#
# COMPACT_ATOMS: atom_id res chain seq x y z
N MET A 1 7.29 35.18 7.19
CA MET A 1 6.36 35.33 6.05
C MET A 1 6.85 34.31 5.00
N SER A 2 6.24 33.13 4.95
CA SER A 2 6.71 31.99 4.12
C SER A 2 6.06 32.08 2.74
N ILE A 3 6.86 32.27 1.72
CA ILE A 3 6.41 32.32 0.32
C ILE A 3 6.31 30.88 -0.19
N LYS A 4 5.07 30.38 -0.29
CA LYS A 4 4.79 29.11 -0.94
C LYS A 4 5.00 29.25 -2.45
N LYS A 5 6.13 28.77 -2.96
CA LYS A 5 6.25 28.52 -4.40
C LYS A 5 5.59 27.19 -4.70
N LYS A 6 4.42 27.23 -5.33
CA LYS A 6 3.80 26.06 -5.95
C LYS A 6 4.65 25.69 -7.16
N GLY A 7 5.62 24.82 -6.96
CA GLY A 7 6.32 24.16 -8.05
C GLY A 7 5.34 23.21 -8.75
N LEU A 8 5.04 23.55 -10.00
CA LEU A 8 4.26 22.73 -10.91
C LEU A 8 5.13 21.50 -11.28
N SER A 9 5.10 20.47 -10.45
CA SER A 9 5.70 19.15 -10.79
C SER A 9 4.58 18.28 -11.34
N LEU A 10 4.27 18.50 -12.62
CA LEU A 10 3.56 17.55 -13.46
C LEU A 10 4.59 16.52 -13.92
N LEU A 11 4.23 15.24 -13.86
CA LEU A 11 4.93 14.02 -14.31
C LEU A 11 5.70 13.31 -13.16
N LEU A 12 5.35 12.07 -12.87
CA LEU A 12 5.58 10.88 -13.68
C LEU A 12 5.10 9.66 -12.87
N CYS A 13 3.83 9.29 -12.95
CA CYS A 13 3.45 7.90 -12.74
C CYS A 13 3.82 7.12 -14.01
N ALA A 14 5.13 6.96 -14.26
CA ALA A 14 5.62 6.07 -15.29
C ALA A 14 5.82 4.69 -14.67
N ALA A 15 5.01 3.74 -15.11
CA ALA A 15 5.22 2.31 -14.88
C ALA A 15 6.61 1.92 -15.40
N LEU A 16 7.55 1.66 -14.49
CA LEU A 16 8.82 1.00 -14.83
C LEU A 16 8.56 -0.50 -14.96
N SER A 17 8.26 -0.94 -16.17
CA SER A 17 8.37 -2.33 -16.57
C SER A 17 9.85 -2.66 -16.77
N LEU A 18 10.51 -3.23 -15.77
CA LEU A 18 11.84 -3.82 -15.94
C LEU A 18 11.69 -5.18 -16.64
N SER A 19 12.05 -5.22 -17.91
CA SER A 19 12.28 -6.45 -18.65
C SER A 19 13.61 -7.06 -18.23
N PHE A 20 13.59 -8.15 -17.48
CA PHE A 20 14.78 -8.97 -17.28
C PHE A 20 15.00 -9.83 -18.51
N ALA A 21 16.05 -9.55 -19.26
CA ALA A 21 16.59 -10.44 -20.27
C ALA A 21 17.29 -11.60 -19.58
N ALA A 22 16.69 -12.80 -19.60
CA ALA A 22 17.32 -14.03 -19.15
C ALA A 22 18.29 -14.52 -20.23
N CYS A 23 19.57 -14.57 -19.93
CA CYS A 23 20.56 -15.33 -20.71
C CYS A 23 20.26 -16.82 -20.55
N SER A 24 19.82 -17.45 -21.64
CA SER A 24 19.62 -18.88 -21.76
C SER A 24 20.95 -19.54 -22.11
N THR A 25 21.55 -20.24 -21.15
CA THR A 25 22.53 -21.27 -21.41
C THR A 25 21.81 -22.62 -21.42
N LYS A 26 21.88 -23.29 -22.59
CA LYS A 26 21.29 -24.59 -22.87
C LYS A 26 22.12 -25.69 -22.21
N PRO A 27 21.55 -26.55 -21.34
CA PRO A 27 22.20 -27.80 -20.97
C PRO A 27 21.86 -28.91 -21.97
N GLU A 28 22.86 -29.68 -22.33
CA GLU A 28 22.73 -30.88 -23.19
C GLU A 28 21.93 -31.96 -22.44
N THR A 29 21.00 -32.57 -23.14
CA THR A 29 20.14 -33.66 -22.69
C THR A 29 20.88 -34.99 -22.83
N PRO A 30 20.98 -35.83 -21.75
CA PRO A 30 21.35 -37.24 -21.92
C PRO A 30 20.17 -38.06 -22.50
N ALA A 31 20.46 -38.93 -23.40
CA ALA A 31 19.51 -39.81 -24.06
C ALA A 31 18.72 -40.71 -23.10
N GLN A 32 17.40 -40.69 -23.24
CA GLN A 32 16.44 -41.51 -22.53
C GLN A 32 16.22 -42.82 -23.31
N PRO A 33 16.22 -43.99 -22.66
CA PRO A 33 15.88 -45.25 -23.31
C PRO A 33 14.37 -45.31 -23.60
N THR A 34 14.04 -45.69 -24.81
CA THR A 34 12.70 -45.91 -25.34
C THR A 34 12.04 -47.10 -24.65
N ALA A 35 10.99 -46.86 -23.85
CA ALA A 35 10.10 -47.91 -23.36
C ALA A 35 8.83 -47.92 -24.24
N GLU A 36 8.51 -49.10 -24.72
CA GLU A 36 7.36 -49.45 -25.56
C GLU A 36 6.05 -49.24 -24.78
N PRO A 37 4.97 -48.63 -25.36
CA PRO A 37 3.75 -48.41 -24.65
C PRO A 37 2.88 -49.67 -24.57
N THR A 38 2.70 -50.17 -23.35
CA THR A 38 1.69 -51.19 -23.03
C THR A 38 0.32 -50.56 -23.05
N ALA A 39 -0.57 -51.01 -23.94
CA ALA A 39 -1.94 -50.57 -24.06
C ALA A 39 -2.74 -50.93 -22.80
N ILE A 40 -3.27 -49.94 -22.10
CA ILE A 40 -4.26 -50.08 -21.01
C ILE A 40 -5.65 -50.06 -21.62
N PRO A 41 -6.55 -51.02 -21.28
CA PRO A 41 -7.92 -50.97 -21.77
C PRO A 41 -8.69 -49.80 -21.18
N VAL A 42 -9.24 -48.95 -22.06
CA VAL A 42 -10.11 -47.86 -21.68
C VAL A 42 -11.47 -48.41 -21.27
N THR A 43 -11.72 -48.42 -19.96
CA THR A 43 -13.10 -48.63 -19.43
C THR A 43 -13.84 -47.29 -19.56
N ALA A 44 -14.87 -47.27 -20.41
CA ALA A 44 -15.73 -46.12 -20.59
C ALA A 44 -16.44 -45.80 -19.24
N ALA A 45 -16.16 -44.64 -18.68
CA ALA A 45 -16.90 -44.08 -17.56
C ALA A 45 -18.29 -43.60 -18.05
N PRO A 46 -19.36 -43.73 -17.27
CA PRO A 46 -20.65 -43.21 -17.67
C PRO A 46 -20.62 -41.68 -17.75
N GLU A 47 -21.02 -41.13 -18.88
CA GLU A 47 -21.27 -39.70 -19.06
C GLU A 47 -22.38 -39.25 -18.10
N THR A 48 -21.99 -38.66 -16.98
CA THR A 48 -22.91 -37.87 -16.18
C THR A 48 -22.99 -36.49 -16.83
N THR A 49 -24.04 -36.30 -17.62
CA THR A 49 -24.40 -34.97 -18.14
C THR A 49 -24.79 -34.12 -16.93
N ALA A 50 -23.82 -33.38 -16.39
CA ALA A 50 -24.12 -32.33 -15.43
C ALA A 50 -24.97 -31.27 -16.14
N ALA A 51 -26.20 -31.04 -15.66
CA ALA A 51 -26.99 -29.91 -16.11
C ALA A 51 -26.13 -28.63 -15.99
N PRO A 52 -26.22 -27.70 -16.97
CA PRO A 52 -25.48 -26.44 -16.88
C PRO A 52 -25.93 -25.77 -15.59
N THR A 53 -24.98 -25.61 -14.66
CA THR A 53 -25.18 -24.78 -13.48
C THR A 53 -25.41 -23.37 -13.99
N GLU A 54 -26.63 -22.89 -13.85
CA GLU A 54 -26.99 -21.51 -14.19
C GLU A 54 -25.98 -20.60 -13.53
N ALA A 55 -25.27 -19.81 -14.35
CA ALA A 55 -24.31 -18.85 -13.84
C ALA A 55 -25.07 -17.95 -12.84
N PRO A 56 -24.55 -17.73 -11.62
CA PRO A 56 -25.27 -16.89 -10.66
C PRO A 56 -25.57 -15.56 -11.34
N ALA A 57 -26.85 -15.17 -11.30
CA ALA A 57 -27.35 -13.91 -11.85
C ALA A 57 -26.36 -12.80 -11.46
N ALA A 58 -25.99 -11.95 -12.42
CA ALA A 58 -25.10 -10.84 -12.18
C ALA A 58 -25.75 -9.96 -11.11
N GLU A 59 -25.40 -10.20 -9.84
CA GLU A 59 -25.79 -9.34 -8.74
C GLU A 59 -25.34 -7.94 -9.09
N ASN A 60 -26.30 -7.01 -9.07
CA ASN A 60 -26.05 -5.59 -9.31
C ASN A 60 -25.17 -5.08 -8.13
N ARG A 61 -23.87 -5.30 -8.25
CA ARG A 61 -22.93 -5.11 -7.17
C ARG A 61 -22.64 -3.64 -7.06
N ASN A 62 -23.01 -3.09 -5.95
CA ASN A 62 -22.68 -1.72 -5.58
C ASN A 62 -21.20 -1.64 -5.20
N VAL A 63 -20.34 -1.75 -6.21
CA VAL A 63 -18.88 -1.72 -6.02
C VAL A 63 -18.47 -0.29 -5.70
N PRO A 64 -17.71 -0.05 -4.62
CA PRO A 64 -17.20 1.29 -4.29
C PRO A 64 -16.40 1.91 -5.43
N VAL A 65 -16.66 3.17 -5.70
CA VAL A 65 -15.78 4.03 -6.50
C VAL A 65 -14.78 4.66 -5.55
N ILE A 66 -13.49 4.46 -5.82
CA ILE A 66 -12.42 4.91 -4.97
C ILE A 66 -11.76 6.12 -5.61
N SER A 67 -11.65 7.21 -4.85
CA SER A 67 -10.90 8.40 -5.19
C SER A 67 -9.73 8.56 -4.23
N VAL A 68 -8.59 9.04 -4.72
CA VAL A 68 -7.40 9.25 -3.90
C VAL A 68 -6.94 10.69 -4.06
N ARG A 69 -6.85 11.40 -2.96
CA ARG A 69 -6.16 12.69 -2.89
C ARG A 69 -4.72 12.42 -2.45
N CYS A 70 -3.75 12.93 -3.21
CA CYS A 70 -2.34 12.85 -2.83
C CYS A 70 -1.87 14.23 -2.37
N GLU A 71 -1.32 14.29 -1.17
CA GLU A 71 -0.58 15.43 -0.66
C GLU A 71 0.91 15.16 -0.89
N ASN A 72 1.59 16.07 -1.57
CA ASN A 72 3.04 15.99 -1.81
C ASN A 72 3.63 17.34 -1.49
N GLU A 73 4.63 17.36 -0.61
CA GLU A 73 5.24 18.60 -0.13
C GLU A 73 6.71 18.39 0.20
N ASP A 74 7.57 19.26 -0.34
CA ASP A 74 8.98 19.33 -0.01
C ASP A 74 9.23 20.53 0.89
N PHE A 75 9.84 20.29 2.05
CA PHE A 75 10.15 21.31 3.04
C PHE A 75 11.62 21.66 3.00
N TYR A 76 11.90 22.93 2.88
CA TYR A 76 13.27 23.48 2.82
C TYR A 76 13.53 24.38 4.02
N THR A 77 14.82 24.67 4.25
CA THR A 77 15.23 25.77 5.12
C THR A 77 14.70 27.12 4.60
N ALA A 78 14.65 28.15 5.45
CA ALA A 78 14.11 29.46 5.08
C ALA A 78 14.82 30.13 3.90
N ASP A 79 16.12 29.85 3.74
CA ASP A 79 16.99 30.31 2.64
C ASP A 79 16.98 29.36 1.43
N ASN A 80 16.20 28.27 1.47
CA ASN A 80 16.16 27.21 0.47
C ASN A 80 17.52 26.51 0.23
N ALA A 81 18.44 26.56 1.18
CA ALA A 81 19.77 25.96 1.04
C ALA A 81 19.76 24.45 1.27
N ALA A 82 18.86 23.93 2.12
CA ALA A 82 18.76 22.52 2.41
C ALA A 82 17.30 22.01 2.33
N LEU A 83 17.11 20.84 1.72
CA LEU A 83 15.86 20.08 1.78
C LEU A 83 15.79 19.35 3.12
N LEU A 84 14.77 19.62 3.92
CA LEU A 84 14.59 19.07 5.26
C LEU A 84 13.77 17.79 5.24
N LEU A 85 12.61 17.81 4.57
CA LEU A 85 11.65 16.70 4.55
C LEU A 85 11.01 16.58 3.18
N VAL A 86 10.95 15.36 2.67
CA VAL A 86 10.08 14.95 1.56
C VAL A 86 8.86 14.28 2.17
N TYR A 87 7.69 14.83 1.93
CA TYR A 87 6.43 14.30 2.43
C TYR A 87 5.49 13.93 1.29
N ALA A 88 4.91 12.73 1.38
CA ALA A 88 3.86 12.30 0.46
C ALA A 88 2.82 11.46 1.22
N CYS A 89 1.53 11.76 1.07
CA CYS A 89 0.48 11.01 1.71
C CYS A 89 -0.72 10.82 0.79
N ALA A 90 -1.16 9.57 0.63
CA ALA A 90 -2.39 9.22 -0.05
C ALA A 90 -3.55 9.21 0.95
N GLU A 91 -4.59 9.98 0.68
CA GLU A 91 -5.86 9.97 1.38
C GLU A 91 -6.95 9.42 0.46
N PRO A 92 -7.37 8.16 0.63
CA PRO A 92 -8.45 7.59 -0.13
C PRO A 92 -9.82 8.02 0.41
N SER A 93 -10.80 8.01 -0.47
CA SER A 93 -12.21 8.12 -0.14
C SER A 93 -13.02 7.19 -1.03
N VAL A 94 -14.18 6.75 -0.56
CA VAL A 94 -15.08 5.89 -1.31
C VAL A 94 -16.45 6.54 -1.47
N SER A 95 -17.09 6.26 -2.60
CA SER A 95 -18.50 6.52 -2.82
C SER A 95 -19.21 5.25 -3.30
N MET A 96 -20.44 5.07 -2.88
CA MET A 96 -21.25 3.91 -3.25
C MET A 96 -22.67 4.36 -3.63
N ASN A 97 -23.16 3.87 -4.76
CA ASN A 97 -24.51 4.21 -5.20
C ASN A 97 -25.54 3.44 -4.34
N GLY A 98 -26.37 4.17 -3.60
CA GLY A 98 -27.46 3.61 -2.78
C GLY A 98 -27.02 2.97 -1.46
N ASN A 99 -25.77 3.21 -0.99
CA ASN A 99 -25.30 2.79 0.34
C ASN A 99 -24.40 3.84 0.99
N ASP A 100 -24.94 5.03 1.18
CA ASP A 100 -24.19 6.17 1.71
C ASP A 100 -23.72 5.95 3.15
N ALA A 101 -24.50 5.18 3.95
CA ALA A 101 -24.13 4.89 5.34
C ALA A 101 -22.86 4.03 5.43
N ALA A 102 -22.76 2.99 4.59
CA ALA A 102 -21.54 2.17 4.55
C ALA A 102 -20.35 2.95 3.98
N ALA A 103 -20.57 3.78 2.94
CA ALA A 103 -19.54 4.66 2.40
C ALA A 103 -19.02 5.64 3.48
N ALA A 104 -19.92 6.23 4.28
CA ALA A 104 -19.55 7.12 5.37
C ALA A 104 -18.69 6.42 6.42
N ALA A 105 -19.08 5.19 6.86
CA ALA A 105 -18.32 4.41 7.83
C ALA A 105 -16.93 4.04 7.33
N ILE A 106 -16.81 3.63 6.06
CA ILE A 106 -15.51 3.36 5.44
C ILE A 106 -14.66 4.63 5.39
N ASN A 107 -15.24 5.77 4.97
CA ASN A 107 -14.53 7.03 4.88
C ASN A 107 -14.05 7.53 6.24
N GLU A 108 -14.82 7.32 7.31
CA GLU A 108 -14.39 7.64 8.67
C GLU A 108 -13.15 6.83 9.06
N ALA A 109 -13.14 5.52 8.81
CA ALA A 109 -11.99 4.68 9.07
C ALA A 109 -10.76 5.08 8.23
N LEU A 110 -10.94 5.35 6.92
CA LEU A 110 -9.88 5.79 6.03
C LEU A 110 -9.30 7.15 6.43
N HIS A 111 -10.17 8.09 6.82
CA HIS A 111 -9.74 9.41 7.30
C HIS A 111 -8.98 9.30 8.62
N LYS A 112 -9.39 8.41 9.53
CA LYS A 112 -8.62 8.13 10.74
C LYS A 112 -7.22 7.64 10.40
N GLN A 113 -7.08 6.69 9.48
CA GLN A 113 -5.78 6.17 9.03
C GLN A 113 -4.90 7.27 8.42
N TYR A 114 -5.50 8.16 7.63
CA TYR A 114 -4.81 9.33 7.10
C TYR A 114 -4.33 10.26 8.22
N THR A 115 -5.20 10.58 9.17
CA THR A 115 -4.89 11.48 10.28
C THR A 115 -3.79 10.91 11.17
N ASP A 116 -3.87 9.63 11.51
CA ASP A 116 -2.87 8.92 12.32
C ASP A 116 -1.47 9.00 11.67
N PHE A 117 -1.40 8.94 10.34
CA PHE A 117 -0.14 9.05 9.61
C PHE A 117 0.32 10.52 9.46
N ALA A 118 -0.56 11.41 9.03
CA ALA A 118 -0.22 12.79 8.67
C ALA A 118 0.06 13.67 9.89
N VAL A 119 -0.76 13.54 10.94
CA VAL A 119 -0.63 14.29 12.19
C VAL A 119 0.27 13.57 13.19
N GLY A 120 0.21 12.24 13.16
CA GLY A 120 0.89 11.36 14.10
C GLY A 120 -0.02 10.91 15.23
N VAL A 121 0.42 9.86 15.90
CA VAL A 121 -0.20 9.33 17.10
C VAL A 121 0.73 9.53 18.27
N GLU A 122 0.16 9.74 19.45
CA GLU A 122 0.96 9.73 20.67
C GLU A 122 1.62 8.36 20.85
N SER A 123 2.94 8.36 20.95
CA SER A 123 3.72 7.15 21.19
C SER A 123 4.16 7.08 22.62
N SER A 124 4.05 5.90 23.21
CA SER A 124 4.63 5.62 24.53
C SER A 124 6.16 5.44 24.47
N SER A 125 6.74 5.43 23.27
CA SER A 125 8.18 5.28 23.05
C SER A 125 8.83 6.63 22.76
N GLU A 126 9.81 6.99 23.57
CA GLU A 126 10.67 8.18 23.41
C GLU A 126 11.39 8.23 22.05
N TYR A 127 11.52 7.07 21.39
CA TYR A 127 12.23 6.93 20.10
C TYR A 127 11.30 6.88 18.88
N SER A 128 9.99 7.03 19.07
CA SER A 128 9.02 6.92 17.99
C SER A 128 8.54 8.30 17.56
N ILE A 129 9.03 8.77 16.43
CA ILE A 129 8.56 10.00 15.77
C ILE A 129 7.45 9.62 14.78
N SER A 130 6.30 10.28 14.85
CA SER A 130 5.18 10.12 13.91
C SER A 130 4.61 11.48 13.53
N GLY A 131 4.01 11.56 12.35
CA GLY A 131 3.41 12.77 11.83
C GLY A 131 4.39 13.74 11.15
N LYS A 132 3.86 14.46 10.17
CA LYS A 132 4.62 15.37 9.31
C LYS A 132 5.39 16.46 10.08
N GLU A 133 4.71 17.12 11.03
CA GLU A 133 5.31 18.24 11.77
C GLU A 133 6.46 17.77 12.69
N ASN A 134 6.34 16.59 13.29
CA ASN A 134 7.40 16.03 14.13
C ASN A 134 8.62 15.62 13.30
N TYR A 135 8.39 15.04 12.09
CA TYR A 135 9.50 14.75 11.16
C TYR A 135 10.21 16.01 10.73
N LEU A 136 9.47 17.08 10.43
CA LEU A 136 10.04 18.37 10.05
C LEU A 136 10.81 19.02 11.20
N ALA A 137 10.31 18.93 12.42
CA ALA A 137 10.99 19.43 13.61
C ALA A 137 12.30 18.68 13.84
N ALA A 138 12.28 17.35 13.79
CA ALA A 138 13.46 16.51 13.96
C ALA A 138 14.52 16.76 12.87
N ALA A 139 14.09 16.97 11.61
CA ALA A 139 15.01 17.31 10.52
C ALA A 139 15.72 18.65 10.74
N LYS A 140 15.01 19.66 11.24
CA LYS A 140 15.58 20.96 11.58
C LYS A 140 16.59 20.87 12.73
N GLU A 141 16.25 20.10 13.76
CA GLU A 141 17.14 19.89 14.92
C GLU A 141 18.43 19.17 14.49
N GLU A 142 18.30 18.11 13.70
CA GLU A 142 19.46 17.36 13.20
C GLU A 142 20.38 18.21 12.32
N LEU A 143 19.82 19.01 11.40
CA LEU A 143 20.60 19.92 10.57
C LEU A 143 21.34 20.96 11.44
N ALA A 144 20.67 21.54 12.45
CA ALA A 144 21.31 22.49 13.36
C ALA A 144 22.47 21.84 14.14
N ARG A 145 22.28 20.65 14.68
CA ARG A 145 23.31 19.87 15.37
C ARG A 145 24.51 19.57 14.49
N GLN A 146 24.29 19.18 13.23
CA GLN A 146 25.40 18.93 12.29
C GLN A 146 26.13 20.21 11.91
N THR A 147 25.40 21.32 11.76
CA THR A 147 25.98 22.63 11.46
C THR A 147 26.87 23.10 12.61
N GLU A 148 26.42 22.96 13.86
CA GLU A 148 27.24 23.30 15.04
C GLU A 148 28.52 22.45 15.14
N ASN A 149 28.44 21.20 14.70
CA ASN A 149 29.62 20.31 14.66
C ASN A 149 30.53 20.53 13.42
N GLY A 150 30.19 21.48 12.54
CA GLY A 150 30.97 21.78 11.33
C GLY A 150 30.77 20.77 10.19
N ASP A 151 29.75 19.92 10.24
CA ASP A 151 29.45 18.85 9.27
C ASP A 151 28.04 18.99 8.64
N ALA A 152 27.65 20.21 8.33
CA ALA A 152 26.33 20.45 7.68
C ALA A 152 26.17 19.71 6.35
N SER A 153 27.28 19.38 5.66
CA SER A 153 27.28 18.63 4.41
C SER A 153 26.91 17.15 4.58
N GLY A 154 26.97 16.62 5.79
CA GLY A 154 26.55 15.26 6.12
C GLY A 154 25.04 15.09 6.31
N PHE A 155 24.26 16.18 6.36
CA PHE A 155 22.83 16.11 6.52
C PHE A 155 22.15 15.45 5.32
N SER A 156 21.33 14.45 5.60
CA SER A 156 20.43 13.82 4.62
C SER A 156 18.98 14.18 4.94
N SER A 157 18.25 14.65 3.93
CA SER A 157 16.84 14.99 4.08
C SER A 157 16.03 13.80 4.61
N TYR A 158 15.09 14.08 5.50
CA TYR A 158 14.15 13.08 6.00
C TYR A 158 13.06 12.80 4.99
N SER A 159 12.40 11.68 5.12
CA SER A 159 11.21 11.38 4.31
C SER A 159 10.12 10.70 5.14
N LEU A 160 8.87 10.99 4.79
CA LEU A 160 7.68 10.36 5.34
C LEU A 160 6.66 10.21 4.22
N MET A 161 6.44 8.99 3.76
CA MET A 161 5.62 8.73 2.58
C MET A 161 4.65 7.57 2.82
N ARG A 162 3.40 7.74 2.39
CA ARG A 162 2.35 6.72 2.37
C ARG A 162 1.78 6.59 0.97
N GLN A 163 1.82 5.37 0.44
CA GLN A 163 1.13 4.99 -0.78
C GLN A 163 -0.05 4.08 -0.47
N MET A 164 -1.14 4.19 -1.23
CA MET A 164 -2.30 3.34 -1.10
C MET A 164 -2.49 2.48 -2.35
N ASN A 165 -2.82 1.22 -2.16
CA ASN A 165 -3.11 0.27 -3.22
C ASN A 165 -4.44 -0.43 -2.95
N VAL A 166 -5.30 -0.51 -3.95
CA VAL A 166 -6.50 -1.35 -3.91
C VAL A 166 -6.08 -2.78 -4.24
N ARG A 167 -6.32 -3.71 -3.32
CA ARG A 167 -5.99 -5.13 -3.49
C ARG A 167 -7.17 -5.94 -3.98
N TYR A 168 -8.37 -5.56 -3.51
CA TYR A 168 -9.60 -6.22 -3.90
C TYR A 168 -10.77 -5.25 -3.80
N ASN A 169 -11.65 -5.26 -4.78
CA ASN A 169 -12.87 -4.44 -4.79
C ASN A 169 -13.98 -5.18 -5.55
N ALA A 170 -14.55 -6.18 -4.90
CA ALA A 170 -15.63 -7.01 -5.45
C ALA A 170 -16.33 -7.82 -4.35
N ARG A 171 -17.45 -8.45 -4.66
CA ARG A 171 -18.17 -9.44 -3.83
C ARG A 171 -18.36 -9.01 -2.37
N TYR A 172 -18.79 -7.81 -2.14
CA TYR A 172 -19.02 -7.25 -0.80
C TYR A 172 -17.76 -6.90 0.01
N LEU A 173 -16.57 -6.99 -0.59
CA LEU A 173 -15.32 -6.66 0.09
C LEU A 173 -14.58 -5.54 -0.66
N LEU A 174 -14.06 -4.61 0.11
CA LEU A 174 -13.02 -3.66 -0.30
C LEU A 174 -11.78 -3.94 0.55
N SER A 175 -10.66 -4.31 -0.09
CA SER A 175 -9.38 -4.46 0.58
C SER A 175 -8.37 -3.50 0.00
N ILE A 176 -7.71 -2.76 0.87
CA ILE A 176 -6.64 -1.81 0.54
C ILE A 176 -5.39 -2.11 1.36
N THR A 177 -4.26 -1.70 0.86
CA THR A 177 -3.02 -1.65 1.65
C THR A 177 -2.41 -0.28 1.59
N TYR A 178 -1.78 0.13 2.70
CA TYR A 178 -0.84 1.24 2.77
C TYR A 178 0.58 0.71 2.80
N ASP A 179 1.43 1.26 1.95
CA ASP A 179 2.87 1.08 2.00
C ASP A 179 3.46 2.38 2.57
N ASP A 180 3.89 2.32 3.83
CA ASP A 180 4.48 3.44 4.56
C ASP A 180 5.99 3.32 4.50
N THR A 181 6.66 4.38 4.07
CA THR A 181 8.11 4.48 4.09
C THR A 181 8.52 5.72 4.84
N SER A 182 9.58 5.60 5.64
CA SER A 182 10.12 6.73 6.37
C SER A 182 11.64 6.64 6.49
N TYR A 183 12.29 7.81 6.57
CA TYR A 183 13.71 7.93 6.77
C TYR A 183 13.99 9.13 7.69
N LEU A 184 14.75 8.88 8.73
CA LEU A 184 15.15 9.86 9.77
C LEU A 184 16.66 10.04 9.82
N GLY A 185 17.34 9.84 8.70
CA GLY A 185 18.79 9.79 8.67
C GLY A 185 19.35 8.41 9.02
N GLY A 186 20.67 8.25 8.94
CA GLY A 186 21.36 7.01 9.23
C GLY A 186 21.47 6.06 8.05
N ALA A 187 21.71 4.77 8.31
CA ALA A 187 22.10 3.81 7.29
C ALA A 187 20.94 3.29 6.43
N HIS A 188 19.70 3.28 6.95
CA HIS A 188 18.52 2.80 6.23
C HIS A 188 17.23 3.43 6.76
N GLY A 189 16.20 3.44 5.92
CA GLY A 189 14.84 3.81 6.29
C GLY A 189 14.03 2.64 6.84
N TYR A 190 12.79 2.92 7.18
CA TYR A 190 11.79 1.94 7.56
C TYR A 190 10.73 1.81 6.44
N THR A 191 10.24 0.60 6.23
CA THR A 191 9.09 0.34 5.36
C THR A 191 8.13 -0.60 6.07
N GLY A 192 6.87 -0.21 6.15
CA GLY A 192 5.78 -1.01 6.70
C GLY A 192 4.66 -1.18 5.68
N ARG A 193 3.94 -2.30 5.77
CA ARG A 193 2.72 -2.53 4.99
C ARG A 193 1.57 -2.86 5.92
N TYR A 194 0.47 -2.13 5.76
CA TYR A 194 -0.74 -2.26 6.57
C TYR A 194 -1.93 -2.56 5.68
N GLY A 195 -2.73 -3.55 6.03
CA GLY A 195 -3.90 -3.97 5.27
C GLY A 195 -5.19 -3.65 6.00
N HIS A 196 -6.19 -3.16 5.27
CA HIS A 196 -7.54 -2.88 5.76
C HIS A 196 -8.54 -3.52 4.81
N THR A 197 -9.50 -4.25 5.37
CA THR A 197 -10.55 -4.91 4.58
C THR A 197 -11.91 -4.55 5.16
N PHE A 198 -12.82 -4.11 4.31
CA PHE A 198 -14.15 -3.65 4.69
C PHE A 198 -15.24 -4.51 4.06
N ASP A 199 -16.29 -4.81 4.82
CA ASP A 199 -17.56 -5.27 4.28
C ASP A 199 -18.33 -4.06 3.72
N ILE A 200 -18.45 -3.96 2.39
CA ILE A 200 -19.07 -2.80 1.74
C ILE A 200 -20.60 -2.73 1.95
N ARG A 201 -21.23 -3.77 2.50
CA ARG A 201 -22.67 -3.75 2.84
C ARG A 201 -22.93 -2.94 4.10
N THR A 202 -22.00 -2.98 5.04
CA THR A 202 -22.12 -2.38 6.38
C THR A 202 -21.14 -1.24 6.63
N GLY A 203 -20.05 -1.18 5.86
CA GLY A 203 -18.93 -0.28 6.09
C GLY A 203 -17.97 -0.73 7.20
N ARG A 204 -18.22 -1.89 7.83
CA ARG A 204 -17.40 -2.40 8.93
C ARG A 204 -16.07 -2.89 8.43
N GLU A 205 -15.00 -2.49 9.11
CA GLU A 205 -13.68 -3.09 8.93
C GLU A 205 -13.65 -4.51 9.49
N LEU A 206 -13.08 -5.44 8.72
CA LEU A 206 -12.98 -6.85 9.05
C LEU A 206 -11.60 -7.17 9.62
N THR A 207 -11.58 -8.02 10.63
CA THR A 207 -10.37 -8.60 11.21
C THR A 207 -10.21 -10.05 10.74
N LEU A 208 -9.08 -10.67 11.05
CA LEU A 208 -8.89 -12.10 10.77
C LEU A 208 -9.90 -12.96 11.52
N ALA A 209 -10.34 -12.55 12.71
CA ALA A 209 -11.38 -13.25 13.48
C ALA A 209 -12.75 -13.27 12.77
N ASP A 210 -13.02 -12.29 11.92
CA ASP A 210 -14.27 -12.24 11.14
C ASP A 210 -14.25 -13.19 9.92
N LEU A 211 -13.08 -13.73 9.57
CA LEU A 211 -12.88 -14.56 8.37
C LEU A 211 -12.81 -16.05 8.67
N THR A 212 -12.82 -16.44 9.94
CA THR A 212 -12.72 -17.84 10.37
C THR A 212 -13.56 -18.12 11.61
N ASP A 213 -14.23 -19.26 11.62
CA ASP A 213 -15.00 -19.74 12.78
C ASP A 213 -14.09 -20.31 13.89
N ASN A 214 -12.81 -20.48 13.62
CA ASN A 214 -11.84 -21.07 14.54
C ASN A 214 -10.53 -20.26 14.56
N TYR A 215 -10.64 -18.99 14.97
CA TYR A 215 -9.50 -18.08 15.02
C TYR A 215 -8.38 -18.56 15.95
N ASP A 216 -8.73 -19.14 17.10
CA ASP A 216 -7.76 -19.63 18.10
C ASP A 216 -6.90 -20.82 17.57
N ALA A 217 -7.41 -21.57 16.59
CA ALA A 217 -6.62 -22.61 15.93
C ALA A 217 -5.69 -22.07 14.84
N PHE A 218 -5.78 -20.79 14.54
CA PHE A 218 -4.98 -20.11 13.51
C PHE A 218 -3.72 -19.44 14.12
N LEU A 219 -3.73 -19.19 15.44
CA LEU A 219 -2.63 -18.62 16.22
C LEU A 219 -1.76 -19.70 16.81
#